data_558ad7b6b3ab887b6903b049f3108185
#
_entry.id   558ad7b6b3ab887b6903b049f3108185
#
_cell.length_a   1.000
_cell.length_b   1.000
_cell.length_c   1.000
_cell.angle_alpha   90.00
_cell.angle_beta   90.00
_cell.angle_gamma   90.00
#
_symmetry.space_group_name_H-M   'P 1'
#
loop_
_entity.id
_entity.type
_entity.pdbx_description
1 polymer ?
#
loop_
_entity_poly.entity_id
_entity_poly.type
_entity_poly.pdbx_seq_one_letter_code
_entity_poly.pdbx_strand_id
1 'polypeptide(L)'
;MKRIKFLAMMLIAISCMAFTACSSDDDEEVSTLSKFTISQTSLSMTPGENDTLTCSFYPENISNRNVAWSSSDESVATVADGVITAVAPGSATITATPEGNPSQAQTCNVSVTMNQVKVSGKVEGTWNAYTTYVVEGQLEVEAGKSLTIEKGVQVIFNSNDGNGAGIEFTVHGNIYCNGTADAPILFSIPEEARTFDNVLDCKNLWGGFMLNSSDPNAEALFNYCEIEYTGSLMTASSPSVISGIYTENEDNGVQITTGPDFKGSLVVENCSIRNGYADGIYMQGGKGIITHNTFYCNGATGGEAVNVKAGTSTTVAYNVMYSPNTNGLKLSSSGQDDTAGRGQAKCVAYNNTIINAGWRRDGFKGGCIYVEKNILANVFNNLMVNCKFRAMTPNWGNPGIKDGCDLNSKIDYNCYISGSVESPFAQDKEEGGVKTPFAGYNMAHENYYDAVDAHSVIAKAANDINIQFVGFDYNTVGLDNVTFDPSWNFAVTSMVDGATDGSGLFTLSDMDFVNAGLTVGGKVYKAEAPQKFFGAYGK
;
A
#
# COMPACT_ATOMS: atom_id res chain seq x y z
N MET A 1 -23.89 5.56 1.57
CA MET A 1 -25.28 5.77 1.09
C MET A 1 -25.58 7.24 0.91
N LYS A 2 -26.17 7.59 -0.15
CA LYS A 2 -26.65 8.86 -0.73
C LYS A 2 -25.71 9.48 -1.76
N ARG A 3 -25.95 9.04 -3.00
CA ARG A 3 -25.50 9.72 -4.23
C ARG A 3 -26.24 11.05 -4.34
N ILE A 4 -25.51 12.14 -4.39
CA ILE A 4 -26.07 13.45 -4.78
C ILE A 4 -25.79 13.62 -6.26
N LYS A 5 -26.86 13.52 -7.06
CA LYS A 5 -26.84 13.91 -8.46
C LYS A 5 -26.96 15.43 -8.53
N PHE A 6 -25.95 16.11 -9.05
CA PHE A 6 -26.09 17.50 -9.47
C PHE A 6 -26.78 17.53 -10.83
N LEU A 7 -28.00 18.05 -10.83
CA LEU A 7 -28.80 18.33 -12.02
C LEU A 7 -28.55 19.80 -12.39
N ALA A 8 -27.82 20.05 -13.48
CA ALA A 8 -27.67 21.38 -14.00
C ALA A 8 -28.99 21.79 -14.67
N MET A 9 -29.64 22.79 -14.12
CA MET A 9 -30.89 23.35 -14.64
C MET A 9 -30.56 24.50 -15.57
N MET A 10 -30.76 24.29 -16.88
CA MET A 10 -30.63 25.28 -17.94
C MET A 10 -31.89 26.14 -17.94
N LEU A 11 -31.81 27.39 -17.49
CA LEU A 11 -32.90 28.36 -17.63
C LEU A 11 -32.79 29.05 -19.00
N ILE A 12 -33.72 28.74 -19.87
CA ILE A 12 -33.96 29.50 -21.09
C ILE A 12 -34.96 30.60 -20.76
N ALA A 13 -34.54 31.84 -20.78
CA ALA A 13 -35.41 32.99 -20.71
C ALA A 13 -35.72 33.46 -22.13
N ILE A 14 -36.93 33.20 -22.63
CA ILE A 14 -37.45 33.79 -23.87
C ILE A 14 -38.08 35.13 -23.51
N SER A 15 -37.50 36.20 -24.00
CA SER A 15 -38.12 37.53 -23.97
C SER A 15 -38.50 37.90 -25.39
N CYS A 16 -39.81 37.83 -25.71
CA CYS A 16 -40.38 38.42 -26.91
C CYS A 16 -40.61 39.91 -26.68
N MET A 17 -39.92 40.76 -27.41
CA MET A 17 -40.40 42.12 -27.65
C MET A 17 -40.49 42.34 -29.17
N ALA A 18 -41.73 42.55 -29.62
CA ALA A 18 -42.00 43.01 -30.95
C ALA A 18 -41.82 44.52 -30.98
N PHE A 19 -41.04 45.02 -31.92
CA PHE A 19 -41.11 46.39 -32.39
C PHE A 19 -41.24 46.43 -33.92
N THR A 20 -42.19 47.21 -34.33
CA THR A 20 -42.59 47.46 -35.69
C THR A 20 -41.61 48.35 -36.44
N ALA A 21 -41.41 47.98 -37.69
CA ALA A 21 -40.83 48.60 -38.85
C ALA A 21 -40.54 50.11 -38.87
N CYS A 22 -39.31 50.43 -39.30
CA CYS A 22 -39.11 51.43 -40.36
C CYS A 22 -37.88 50.99 -41.19
N SER A 23 -38.10 50.96 -42.50
CA SER A 23 -37.15 50.58 -43.53
C SER A 23 -36.02 51.58 -43.69
N SER A 24 -34.80 51.09 -43.59
CA SER A 24 -33.66 51.51 -44.40
C SER A 24 -32.92 50.24 -44.79
N ASP A 25 -32.94 49.94 -46.10
CA ASP A 25 -32.19 48.83 -46.68
C ASP A 25 -30.69 49.10 -46.52
N ASP A 26 -30.11 48.58 -45.46
CA ASP A 26 -28.73 48.10 -45.39
C ASP A 26 -28.84 46.62 -45.00
N ASP A 27 -29.05 45.76 -46.01
CA ASP A 27 -28.85 44.32 -45.89
C ASP A 27 -27.37 44.09 -45.53
N GLU A 28 -27.01 44.14 -44.23
CA GLU A 28 -25.83 43.45 -43.76
C GLU A 28 -26.07 41.97 -44.08
N GLU A 29 -25.47 41.47 -45.16
CA GLU A 29 -25.40 40.04 -45.46
C GLU A 29 -24.84 39.37 -44.21
N VAL A 30 -25.71 38.73 -43.44
CA VAL A 30 -25.28 37.89 -42.28
C VAL A 30 -24.46 36.75 -42.88
N SER A 31 -23.14 36.93 -42.84
CA SER A 31 -22.20 35.96 -43.35
C SER A 31 -22.39 34.64 -42.61
N THR A 32 -22.67 33.56 -43.32
CA THR A 32 -22.78 32.22 -42.75
C THR A 32 -21.38 31.60 -42.64
N LEU A 33 -21.11 30.88 -41.53
CA LEU A 33 -19.84 30.17 -41.31
C LEU A 33 -19.63 29.11 -42.39
N SER A 34 -18.62 29.29 -43.25
CA SER A 34 -18.28 28.34 -44.32
C SER A 34 -17.12 27.40 -43.90
N LYS A 35 -16.24 27.86 -43.01
CA LYS A 35 -15.14 27.06 -42.49
C LYS A 35 -14.74 27.50 -41.09
N PHE A 36 -14.50 26.50 -40.21
CA PHE A 36 -13.96 26.67 -38.87
C PHE A 36 -12.70 25.82 -38.70
N THR A 37 -11.66 26.34 -38.10
CA THR A 37 -10.42 25.62 -37.84
C THR A 37 -9.85 26.02 -36.49
N ILE A 38 -9.07 25.11 -35.88
CA ILE A 38 -8.25 25.35 -34.69
C ILE A 38 -6.78 25.37 -35.06
N SER A 39 -5.94 25.99 -34.19
CA SER A 39 -4.51 26.18 -34.46
C SER A 39 -3.72 24.88 -34.50
N GLN A 40 -4.14 23.85 -33.75
CA GLN A 40 -3.43 22.57 -33.62
C GLN A 40 -4.44 21.43 -33.52
N THR A 41 -4.11 20.25 -34.08
CA THR A 41 -4.95 19.04 -34.00
C THR A 41 -4.35 17.98 -33.07
N SER A 42 -3.15 18.23 -32.56
CA SER A 42 -2.49 17.38 -31.57
C SER A 42 -1.56 18.21 -30.67
N LEU A 43 -1.51 17.83 -29.39
CA LEU A 43 -0.63 18.42 -28.38
C LEU A 43 0.03 17.31 -27.57
N SER A 44 1.29 17.54 -27.19
CA SER A 44 2.00 16.72 -26.21
C SER A 44 2.37 17.62 -25.05
N MET A 45 1.93 17.26 -23.84
CA MET A 45 2.06 18.09 -22.63
C MET A 45 2.53 17.24 -21.46
N THR A 46 2.99 17.90 -20.41
CA THR A 46 3.24 17.28 -19.11
C THR A 46 2.29 17.85 -18.06
N PRO A 47 1.97 17.11 -16.97
CA PRO A 47 1.02 17.57 -15.96
C PRO A 47 1.38 18.96 -15.41
N GLY A 48 0.37 19.83 -15.30
CA GLY A 48 0.52 21.22 -14.89
C GLY A 48 0.81 22.22 -16.01
N GLU A 49 1.15 21.76 -17.23
CA GLU A 49 1.33 22.65 -18.38
C GLU A 49 0.01 23.16 -18.91
N ASN A 50 0.06 24.38 -19.49
CA ASN A 50 -1.04 24.98 -20.18
C ASN A 50 -0.65 25.28 -21.63
N ASP A 51 -1.58 25.08 -22.57
CA ASP A 51 -1.46 25.50 -23.95
C ASP A 51 -2.79 26.12 -24.40
N THR A 52 -2.77 26.89 -25.50
CA THR A 52 -3.96 27.60 -25.99
C THR A 52 -4.26 27.28 -27.44
N LEU A 53 -5.44 26.73 -27.68
CA LEU A 53 -5.98 26.58 -29.01
C LEU A 53 -6.66 27.88 -29.45
N THR A 54 -6.22 28.44 -30.57
CA THR A 54 -6.88 29.56 -31.21
C THR A 54 -7.82 29.06 -32.32
N CYS A 55 -8.95 29.78 -32.49
CA CYS A 55 -9.95 29.44 -33.48
C CYS A 55 -9.90 30.44 -34.64
N SER A 56 -10.07 29.95 -35.86
CA SER A 56 -10.22 30.78 -37.07
C SER A 56 -11.54 30.50 -37.75
N PHE A 57 -12.24 31.57 -38.10
CA PHE A 57 -13.54 31.57 -38.75
C PHE A 57 -13.42 32.12 -40.15
N TYR A 58 -14.11 31.52 -41.10
CA TYR A 58 -14.18 32.04 -42.46
C TYR A 58 -15.64 32.09 -42.91
N PRO A 59 -16.11 33.22 -43.42
CA PRO A 59 -15.39 34.49 -43.60
C PRO A 59 -15.07 35.17 -42.25
N GLU A 60 -14.04 36.03 -42.24
CA GLU A 60 -13.54 36.68 -41.02
C GLU A 60 -14.54 37.68 -40.38
N ASN A 61 -15.50 38.17 -41.16
CA ASN A 61 -16.51 39.14 -40.72
C ASN A 61 -17.76 38.49 -40.08
N ILE A 62 -17.70 37.20 -39.72
CA ILE A 62 -18.82 36.53 -39.07
C ILE A 62 -19.10 37.16 -37.70
N SER A 63 -20.39 37.40 -37.42
CA SER A 63 -20.83 38.08 -36.20
C SER A 63 -20.77 37.19 -34.95
N ASN A 64 -21.06 35.90 -35.07
CA ASN A 64 -20.98 34.97 -33.93
C ASN A 64 -19.66 34.16 -33.99
N ARG A 65 -18.79 34.41 -33.03
CA ARG A 65 -17.51 33.72 -32.87
C ARG A 65 -17.42 32.90 -31.56
N ASN A 66 -18.56 32.65 -30.96
CA ASN A 66 -18.59 31.82 -29.74
C ASN A 66 -18.24 30.36 -30.08
N VAL A 67 -17.44 29.76 -29.20
CA VAL A 67 -17.01 28.35 -29.28
C VAL A 67 -17.33 27.67 -27.97
N ALA A 68 -18.07 26.56 -28.07
CA ALA A 68 -18.22 25.65 -26.94
C ALA A 68 -17.05 24.68 -26.93
N TRP A 69 -16.41 24.58 -25.77
CA TRP A 69 -15.27 23.70 -25.55
C TRP A 69 -15.65 22.52 -24.68
N SER A 70 -15.11 21.35 -24.98
CA SER A 70 -15.27 20.16 -24.15
C SER A 70 -14.04 19.26 -24.20
N SER A 71 -13.80 18.51 -23.13
CA SER A 71 -12.81 17.44 -23.07
C SER A 71 -13.52 16.09 -23.00
N SER A 72 -12.96 15.08 -23.67
CA SER A 72 -13.42 13.70 -23.55
C SER A 72 -13.07 13.07 -22.20
N ASP A 73 -12.03 13.61 -21.52
CA ASP A 73 -11.57 13.17 -20.20
C ASP A 73 -10.92 14.34 -19.44
N GLU A 74 -11.70 14.95 -18.55
CA GLU A 74 -11.23 16.06 -17.72
C GLU A 74 -10.23 15.65 -16.63
N SER A 75 -10.10 14.34 -16.34
CA SER A 75 -9.06 13.85 -15.45
C SER A 75 -7.68 13.87 -16.09
N VAL A 76 -7.60 13.85 -17.42
CA VAL A 76 -6.35 13.93 -18.21
C VAL A 76 -6.07 15.37 -18.64
N ALA A 77 -7.03 16.05 -19.23
CA ALA A 77 -6.90 17.44 -19.66
C ALA A 77 -8.23 18.18 -19.59
N THR A 78 -8.21 19.38 -19.03
CA THR A 78 -9.37 20.29 -19.03
C THR A 78 -9.22 21.37 -20.10
N VAL A 79 -10.35 22.02 -20.47
CA VAL A 79 -10.32 23.16 -21.39
C VAL A 79 -11.29 24.25 -20.95
N ALA A 80 -10.84 25.50 -20.94
CA ALA A 80 -11.66 26.68 -20.69
C ALA A 80 -11.25 27.79 -21.63
N ASP A 81 -12.19 28.29 -22.44
CA ASP A 81 -11.97 29.37 -23.43
C ASP A 81 -10.76 29.12 -24.37
N GLY A 82 -10.55 27.85 -24.74
CA GLY A 82 -9.45 27.44 -25.60
C GLY A 82 -8.14 27.20 -24.86
N VAL A 83 -8.03 27.52 -23.57
CA VAL A 83 -6.88 27.19 -22.74
C VAL A 83 -7.02 25.75 -22.25
N ILE A 84 -6.09 24.91 -22.66
CA ILE A 84 -5.98 23.52 -22.22
C ILE A 84 -5.05 23.46 -21.03
N THR A 85 -5.45 22.75 -19.97
CA THR A 85 -4.61 22.45 -18.81
C THR A 85 -4.41 20.94 -18.72
N ALA A 86 -3.16 20.48 -18.78
CA ALA A 86 -2.81 19.09 -18.55
C ALA A 86 -2.93 18.75 -17.05
N VAL A 87 -3.72 17.71 -16.71
CA VAL A 87 -4.04 17.35 -15.32
C VAL A 87 -3.23 16.12 -14.88
N ALA A 88 -3.34 15.02 -15.63
CA ALA A 88 -2.66 13.75 -15.32
C ALA A 88 -2.29 13.01 -16.61
N PRO A 89 -1.33 12.06 -16.55
CA PRO A 89 -0.93 11.27 -17.71
C PRO A 89 -2.10 10.51 -18.34
N GLY A 90 -2.13 10.51 -19.67
CA GLY A 90 -3.20 9.87 -20.43
C GLY A 90 -3.42 10.55 -21.79
N SER A 91 -4.57 10.28 -22.39
CA SER A 91 -4.98 10.89 -23.66
C SER A 91 -6.40 11.42 -23.56
N ALA A 92 -6.61 12.64 -23.99
CA ALA A 92 -7.91 13.27 -24.07
C ALA A 92 -8.11 13.94 -25.45
N THR A 93 -9.36 14.01 -25.91
CA THR A 93 -9.71 14.75 -27.10
C THR A 93 -10.44 16.03 -26.69
N ILE A 94 -9.85 17.17 -27.02
CA ILE A 94 -10.48 18.48 -26.85
C ILE A 94 -11.28 18.79 -28.10
N THR A 95 -12.54 19.14 -27.91
CA THR A 95 -13.47 19.49 -29.01
C THR A 95 -13.85 20.97 -28.93
N ALA A 96 -13.66 21.68 -30.03
CA ALA A 96 -14.09 23.05 -30.26
C ALA A 96 -15.29 23.05 -31.17
N THR A 97 -16.46 23.48 -30.70
CA THR A 97 -17.71 23.50 -31.45
C THR A 97 -18.16 24.95 -31.64
N PRO A 98 -18.16 25.49 -32.89
CA PRO A 98 -18.67 26.84 -33.13
C PRO A 98 -20.18 26.88 -32.91
N GLU A 99 -20.65 27.88 -32.17
CA GLU A 99 -22.04 28.03 -31.82
C GLU A 99 -22.90 28.20 -33.09
N GLY A 100 -24.00 27.44 -33.17
CA GLY A 100 -24.90 27.41 -34.34
C GLY A 100 -24.41 26.52 -35.49
N ASN A 101 -23.17 25.99 -35.44
CA ASN A 101 -22.60 25.18 -36.53
C ASN A 101 -21.89 23.91 -35.99
N PRO A 102 -22.58 23.01 -35.28
CA PRO A 102 -21.97 21.84 -34.65
C PRO A 102 -21.33 20.83 -35.61
N SER A 103 -21.78 20.82 -36.87
CA SER A 103 -21.19 19.98 -37.94
C SER A 103 -19.78 20.39 -38.34
N GLN A 104 -19.31 21.57 -37.94
CA GLN A 104 -17.96 22.07 -38.19
C GLN A 104 -17.04 21.94 -36.98
N ALA A 105 -17.44 21.24 -35.94
CA ALA A 105 -16.60 20.99 -34.77
C ALA A 105 -15.22 20.44 -35.16
N GLN A 106 -14.19 20.92 -34.49
CA GLN A 106 -12.80 20.50 -34.67
C GLN A 106 -12.27 19.85 -33.39
N THR A 107 -11.32 18.92 -33.54
CA THR A 107 -10.77 18.20 -32.42
C THR A 107 -9.26 18.35 -32.36
N CYS A 108 -8.72 18.41 -31.14
CA CYS A 108 -7.30 18.33 -30.84
C CYS A 108 -7.06 17.12 -29.89
N ASN A 109 -6.20 16.20 -30.30
CA ASN A 109 -5.79 15.10 -29.45
C ASN A 109 -4.67 15.57 -28.52
N VAL A 110 -4.90 15.46 -27.21
CA VAL A 110 -3.94 15.83 -26.19
C VAL A 110 -3.37 14.55 -25.57
N SER A 111 -2.05 14.41 -25.63
CA SER A 111 -1.30 13.34 -24.95
C SER A 111 -0.53 13.97 -23.80
N VAL A 112 -0.84 13.54 -22.57
CA VAL A 112 -0.13 13.98 -21.38
C VAL A 112 0.82 12.86 -20.93
N THR A 113 2.12 13.16 -20.82
CA THR A 113 3.16 12.21 -20.43
C THR A 113 3.87 12.69 -19.19
N MET A 114 4.44 11.75 -18.39
CA MET A 114 5.18 12.10 -17.19
C MET A 114 6.55 12.72 -17.53
N ASN A 115 6.94 13.71 -16.76
CA ASN A 115 8.33 14.18 -16.75
C ASN A 115 9.24 13.09 -16.19
N GLN A 116 10.51 13.06 -16.64
CA GLN A 116 11.52 12.17 -16.10
C GLN A 116 12.69 12.96 -15.54
N VAL A 117 13.09 12.63 -14.29
CA VAL A 117 14.19 13.26 -13.57
C VAL A 117 15.13 12.18 -13.04
N LYS A 118 16.44 12.31 -13.27
CA LYS A 118 17.45 11.42 -12.68
C LYS A 118 17.87 11.94 -11.33
N VAL A 119 17.97 11.04 -10.34
CA VAL A 119 18.30 11.38 -8.96
C VAL A 119 19.30 10.39 -8.35
N SER A 120 20.15 10.90 -7.46
CA SER A 120 21.06 10.12 -6.61
C SER A 120 21.56 10.98 -5.46
N GLY A 121 22.08 10.36 -4.40
CA GLY A 121 22.66 11.05 -3.24
C GLY A 121 21.61 11.66 -2.31
N LYS A 122 21.90 12.85 -1.79
CA LYS A 122 21.05 13.52 -0.81
C LYS A 122 19.85 14.17 -1.46
N VAL A 123 18.68 13.91 -0.89
CA VAL A 123 17.38 14.39 -1.40
C VAL A 123 16.57 15.08 -0.30
N GLU A 124 15.92 16.18 -0.63
CA GLU A 124 15.04 16.94 0.25
C GLU A 124 14.01 17.75 -0.56
N GLY A 125 13.03 18.34 0.11
CA GLY A 125 12.03 19.21 -0.51
C GLY A 125 10.83 18.43 -1.03
N THR A 126 10.40 18.68 -2.26
CA THR A 126 9.19 18.06 -2.84
C THR A 126 9.49 17.41 -4.18
N TRP A 127 9.09 16.17 -4.32
CA TRP A 127 8.99 15.47 -5.59
C TRP A 127 7.58 15.66 -6.14
N ASN A 128 7.49 16.34 -7.26
CA ASN A 128 6.22 16.81 -7.82
C ASN A 128 5.38 15.67 -8.40
N ALA A 129 4.07 15.80 -8.25
CA ALA A 129 3.09 14.84 -8.76
C ALA A 129 3.33 14.45 -10.23
N TYR A 130 3.00 13.20 -10.55
CA TYR A 130 3.08 12.66 -11.91
C TYR A 130 4.45 12.81 -12.58
N THR A 131 5.52 12.67 -11.81
CA THR A 131 6.90 12.71 -12.30
C THR A 131 7.57 11.36 -12.06
N THR A 132 8.32 10.87 -13.04
CA THR A 132 9.17 9.67 -12.88
C THR A 132 10.56 10.10 -12.41
N TYR A 133 10.96 9.63 -11.24
CA TYR A 133 12.31 9.77 -10.71
C TYR A 133 13.09 8.49 -10.97
N VAL A 134 14.10 8.55 -11.83
CA VAL A 134 15.01 7.44 -12.12
C VAL A 134 16.19 7.52 -11.16
N VAL A 135 16.30 6.52 -10.31
CA VAL A 135 17.30 6.48 -9.24
C VAL A 135 18.54 5.75 -9.75
N GLU A 136 19.66 6.49 -9.88
CA GLU A 136 20.92 5.98 -10.42
C GLU A 136 21.99 5.67 -9.35
N GLY A 137 21.68 5.92 -8.07
CA GLY A 137 22.61 5.67 -6.96
C GLY A 137 21.89 5.77 -5.60
N GLN A 138 22.61 5.52 -4.53
CA GLN A 138 22.08 5.57 -3.17
C GLN A 138 21.31 6.86 -2.91
N LEU A 139 20.16 6.78 -2.19
CA LEU A 139 19.39 7.94 -1.78
C LEU A 139 19.44 8.14 -0.27
N GLU A 140 19.53 9.38 0.17
CA GLU A 140 19.54 9.75 1.58
C GLU A 140 18.68 11.00 1.85
N VAL A 141 17.77 10.90 2.81
CA VAL A 141 17.18 12.06 3.48
C VAL A 141 17.96 12.30 4.76
N GLU A 142 18.75 13.36 4.80
CA GLU A 142 19.62 13.68 5.95
C GLU A 142 18.80 14.00 7.22
N ALA A 143 19.44 13.82 8.38
CA ALA A 143 18.85 14.22 9.66
C ALA A 143 18.46 15.71 9.66
N GLY A 144 17.25 16.02 10.15
CA GLY A 144 16.70 17.37 10.17
C GLY A 144 16.18 17.86 8.81
N LYS A 145 16.25 17.03 7.77
CA LYS A 145 15.67 17.30 6.44
C LYS A 145 14.38 16.53 6.24
N SER A 146 13.60 16.98 5.26
CA SER A 146 12.34 16.33 4.90
C SER A 146 12.21 16.20 3.39
N LEU A 147 11.69 15.06 2.96
CA LEU A 147 11.26 14.82 1.58
C LEU A 147 9.76 14.55 1.54
N THR A 148 9.05 15.29 0.71
CA THR A 148 7.65 15.04 0.39
C THR A 148 7.55 14.49 -1.02
N ILE A 149 6.89 13.36 -1.19
CA ILE A 149 6.63 12.73 -2.48
C ILE A 149 5.13 12.82 -2.74
N GLU A 150 4.75 13.48 -3.84
CA GLU A 150 3.35 13.73 -4.17
C GLU A 150 2.73 12.56 -4.95
N LYS A 151 1.41 12.60 -5.07
CA LYS A 151 0.61 11.56 -5.74
C LYS A 151 1.08 11.29 -7.18
N GLY A 152 0.97 10.03 -7.60
CA GLY A 152 1.27 9.60 -8.96
C GLY A 152 2.76 9.68 -9.35
N VAL A 153 3.65 9.94 -8.39
CA VAL A 153 5.10 9.85 -8.62
C VAL A 153 5.48 8.38 -8.84
N GLN A 154 6.37 8.16 -9.81
CA GLN A 154 7.04 6.88 -10.02
C GLN A 154 8.52 7.00 -9.66
N VAL A 155 9.00 6.14 -8.77
CA VAL A 155 10.41 6.07 -8.37
C VAL A 155 10.96 4.75 -8.86
N ILE A 156 11.81 4.82 -9.90
CA ILE A 156 12.32 3.63 -10.60
C ILE A 156 13.80 3.48 -10.28
N PHE A 157 14.14 2.44 -9.55
CA PHE A 157 15.51 2.16 -9.10
C PHE A 157 16.27 1.34 -10.11
N ASN A 158 17.46 1.79 -10.49
CA ASN A 158 18.42 0.93 -11.17
C ASN A 158 18.83 -0.25 -10.26
N SER A 159 19.32 -1.33 -10.85
CA SER A 159 19.65 -2.55 -10.10
C SER A 159 20.79 -2.39 -9.09
N ASN A 160 21.69 -1.42 -9.30
CA ASN A 160 22.80 -1.14 -8.40
C ASN A 160 23.32 0.30 -8.58
N ASP A 161 24.15 0.74 -7.65
CA ASP A 161 24.75 2.07 -7.57
C ASP A 161 25.98 2.29 -8.46
N GLY A 162 26.27 1.36 -9.37
CA GLY A 162 27.47 1.36 -10.18
C GLY A 162 28.70 0.74 -9.48
N ASN A 163 28.66 0.53 -8.16
CA ASN A 163 29.70 -0.12 -7.36
C ASN A 163 29.33 -1.55 -6.93
N GLY A 164 28.17 -2.03 -7.39
CA GLY A 164 27.68 -3.39 -7.13
C GLY A 164 26.77 -3.53 -5.90
N ALA A 165 26.55 -2.46 -5.12
CA ALA A 165 25.54 -2.45 -4.08
C ALA A 165 24.16 -2.18 -4.64
N GLY A 166 23.15 -2.89 -4.18
CA GLY A 166 21.76 -2.53 -4.42
C GLY A 166 21.45 -1.13 -3.88
N ILE A 167 20.62 -0.39 -4.60
CA ILE A 167 20.29 0.99 -4.21
C ILE A 167 19.34 0.97 -3.03
N GLU A 168 19.75 1.54 -1.91
CA GLU A 168 18.93 1.76 -0.73
C GLU A 168 18.39 3.19 -0.69
N PHE A 169 17.23 3.36 -0.06
CA PHE A 169 16.68 4.66 0.28
C PHE A 169 16.77 4.86 1.80
N THR A 170 17.85 5.49 2.26
CA THR A 170 18.12 5.73 3.66
C THR A 170 17.44 7.03 4.12
N VAL A 171 16.73 6.98 5.25
CA VAL A 171 16.01 8.11 5.81
C VAL A 171 16.46 8.33 7.26
N HIS A 172 17.24 9.38 7.47
CA HIS A 172 17.64 9.88 8.80
C HIS A 172 16.77 11.07 9.23
N GLY A 173 16.10 11.73 8.30
CA GLY A 173 15.15 12.81 8.50
C GLY A 173 13.70 12.35 8.44
N ASN A 174 12.86 13.12 7.72
CA ASN A 174 11.44 12.82 7.54
C ASN A 174 11.13 12.46 6.09
N ILE A 175 10.20 11.52 5.89
CA ILE A 175 9.66 11.20 4.56
C ILE A 175 8.13 11.18 4.60
N TYR A 176 7.51 11.83 3.62
CA TYR A 176 6.06 11.92 3.48
C TYR A 176 5.65 11.50 2.06
N CYS A 177 5.20 10.26 1.91
CA CYS A 177 4.67 9.73 0.66
C CYS A 177 3.14 9.93 0.66
N ASN A 178 2.67 10.93 -0.08
CA ASN A 178 1.28 11.37 -0.12
C ASN A 178 0.58 10.91 -1.40
N GLY A 179 0.49 9.61 -1.64
CA GLY A 179 -0.30 9.05 -2.71
C GLY A 179 -1.81 9.19 -2.47
N THR A 180 -2.60 8.87 -3.49
CA THR A 180 -4.07 8.79 -3.41
C THR A 180 -4.55 7.51 -4.09
N ALA A 181 -5.79 7.09 -3.83
CA ALA A 181 -6.33 5.85 -4.41
C ALA A 181 -6.36 5.86 -5.94
N ASP A 182 -6.55 7.02 -6.54
CA ASP A 182 -6.57 7.24 -8.00
C ASP A 182 -5.19 7.56 -8.60
N ALA A 183 -4.20 7.88 -7.76
CA ALA A 183 -2.84 8.18 -8.18
C ALA A 183 -1.83 7.74 -7.09
N PRO A 184 -1.62 6.42 -6.93
CA PRO A 184 -0.64 5.90 -5.96
C PRO A 184 0.78 6.28 -6.36
N ILE A 185 1.68 6.25 -5.37
CA ILE A 185 3.12 6.42 -5.60
C ILE A 185 3.71 5.04 -5.83
N LEU A 186 4.47 4.87 -6.92
CA LEU A 186 5.14 3.62 -7.24
C LEU A 186 6.63 3.68 -6.87
N PHE A 187 7.10 2.70 -6.10
CA PHE A 187 8.52 2.41 -5.87
C PHE A 187 8.84 1.04 -6.46
N SER A 188 9.59 0.99 -7.55
CA SER A 188 9.84 -0.23 -8.31
C SER A 188 11.16 -0.18 -9.07
N ILE A 189 11.40 -1.23 -9.83
CA ILE A 189 12.50 -1.37 -10.81
C ILE A 189 11.95 -1.13 -12.23
N PRO A 190 12.80 -1.04 -13.28
CA PRO A 190 12.34 -0.98 -14.66
C PRO A 190 11.34 -2.08 -15.01
N GLU A 191 10.32 -1.76 -15.79
CA GLU A 191 9.17 -2.64 -16.06
C GLU A 191 9.59 -4.00 -16.62
N GLU A 192 10.57 -4.03 -17.52
CA GLU A 192 11.09 -5.24 -18.13
C GLU A 192 11.78 -6.19 -17.13
N ALA A 193 12.17 -5.70 -15.96
CA ALA A 193 12.79 -6.50 -14.90
C ALA A 193 11.77 -7.01 -13.85
N ARG A 194 10.51 -6.57 -13.88
CA ARG A 194 9.46 -6.91 -12.92
C ARG A 194 8.94 -8.33 -13.09
N THR A 195 9.77 -9.30 -12.76
CA THR A 195 9.40 -10.73 -12.81
C THR A 195 9.65 -11.39 -11.46
N PHE A 196 8.83 -12.38 -11.09
CA PHE A 196 9.04 -13.12 -9.85
C PHE A 196 10.29 -13.99 -9.90
N ASP A 197 10.75 -14.39 -11.10
CA ASP A 197 12.02 -15.09 -11.27
C ASP A 197 13.19 -14.22 -10.82
N ASN A 198 13.17 -12.91 -11.08
CA ASN A 198 14.18 -12.00 -10.54
C ASN A 198 14.14 -11.94 -9.01
N VAL A 199 12.94 -12.03 -8.40
CA VAL A 199 12.81 -12.12 -6.94
C VAL A 199 13.44 -13.42 -6.43
N LEU A 200 13.13 -14.58 -7.01
CA LEU A 200 13.67 -15.87 -6.60
C LEU A 200 15.19 -15.93 -6.74
N ASP A 201 15.72 -15.35 -7.81
CA ASP A 201 17.15 -15.33 -8.13
C ASP A 201 17.92 -14.19 -7.42
N CYS A 202 17.24 -13.34 -6.66
CA CYS A 202 17.82 -12.14 -6.04
C CYS A 202 18.53 -11.23 -7.07
N LYS A 203 17.92 -11.00 -8.24
CA LYS A 203 18.51 -10.24 -9.35
C LYS A 203 17.71 -8.99 -9.67
N ASN A 204 18.42 -7.93 -10.06
CA ASN A 204 17.83 -6.66 -10.49
C ASN A 204 16.88 -6.00 -9.45
N LEU A 205 17.02 -6.35 -8.18
CA LEU A 205 16.22 -5.82 -7.08
C LEU A 205 16.90 -4.59 -6.48
N TRP A 206 16.09 -3.70 -5.89
CA TRP A 206 16.63 -2.57 -5.12
C TRP A 206 16.65 -2.89 -3.62
N GLY A 207 17.31 -2.03 -2.80
CA GLY A 207 17.62 -2.31 -1.41
C GLY A 207 16.48 -2.05 -0.42
N GLY A 208 15.42 -1.35 -0.84
CA GLY A 208 14.31 -0.98 0.06
C GLY A 208 14.58 0.30 0.86
N PHE A 209 13.66 0.60 1.77
CA PHE A 209 13.74 1.75 2.67
C PHE A 209 14.41 1.37 3.99
N MET A 210 15.40 2.18 4.40
CA MET A 210 16.04 2.10 5.71
C MET A 210 15.75 3.37 6.51
N LEU A 211 14.82 3.28 7.46
CA LEU A 211 14.49 4.37 8.37
C LEU A 211 15.33 4.25 9.63
N ASN A 212 16.27 5.14 9.81
CA ASN A 212 17.20 5.08 10.96
C ASN A 212 17.47 6.48 11.51
N SER A 213 16.65 6.90 12.47
CA SER A 213 16.75 8.20 13.13
C SER A 213 16.62 8.05 14.63
N SER A 214 17.56 8.59 15.39
CA SER A 214 17.50 8.66 16.86
C SER A 214 16.63 9.81 17.38
N ASP A 215 16.13 10.68 16.49
CA ASP A 215 15.18 11.73 16.84
C ASP A 215 13.80 11.10 17.13
N PRO A 216 13.23 11.26 18.35
CA PRO A 216 11.90 10.77 18.66
C PRO A 216 10.78 11.48 17.90
N ASN A 217 11.08 12.61 17.25
CA ASN A 217 10.15 13.36 16.40
C ASN A 217 10.33 13.04 14.91
N ALA A 218 11.21 12.10 14.55
CA ALA A 218 11.32 11.68 13.16
C ALA A 218 10.01 11.05 12.67
N GLU A 219 9.62 11.38 11.46
CA GLU A 219 8.33 11.03 10.89
C GLU A 219 8.50 10.31 9.54
N ALA A 220 7.81 9.18 9.37
CA ALA A 220 7.73 8.48 8.10
C ALA A 220 6.27 8.13 7.78
N LEU A 221 5.81 8.58 6.63
CA LEU A 221 4.48 8.32 6.10
C LEU A 221 4.57 7.65 4.74
N PHE A 222 3.93 6.49 4.62
CA PHE A 222 3.64 5.83 3.35
C PHE A 222 2.12 5.70 3.25
N ASN A 223 1.50 6.49 2.40
CA ASN A 223 0.05 6.46 2.17
C ASN A 223 -0.24 6.32 0.68
N TYR A 224 -1.01 5.31 0.31
CA TYR A 224 -1.26 4.90 -1.07
C TYR A 224 0.04 4.75 -1.88
N CYS A 225 0.94 3.89 -1.38
CA CYS A 225 2.18 3.51 -2.06
C CYS A 225 2.11 2.08 -2.58
N GLU A 226 2.68 1.86 -3.74
CA GLU A 226 3.03 0.54 -4.26
C GLU A 226 4.54 0.36 -4.12
N ILE A 227 4.98 -0.62 -3.30
CA ILE A 227 6.39 -0.90 -3.03
C ILE A 227 6.67 -2.34 -3.43
N GLU A 228 7.58 -2.52 -4.40
CA GLU A 228 7.79 -3.83 -5.00
C GLU A 228 9.24 -4.07 -5.46
N TYR A 229 9.59 -5.34 -5.65
CA TYR A 229 10.88 -5.80 -6.19
C TYR A 229 12.11 -5.33 -5.40
N THR A 230 12.00 -5.36 -4.08
CA THR A 230 13.12 -5.16 -3.15
C THR A 230 13.82 -6.46 -2.84
N GLY A 231 15.01 -6.38 -2.27
CA GLY A 231 15.69 -7.54 -1.73
C GLY A 231 17.08 -7.78 -2.30
N SER A 232 17.72 -6.75 -2.84
CA SER A 232 19.14 -6.86 -3.23
C SER A 232 19.97 -7.37 -2.05
N LEU A 233 20.94 -8.22 -2.33
CA LEU A 233 21.90 -8.68 -1.33
C LEU A 233 22.73 -7.51 -0.83
N MET A 234 22.88 -7.38 0.48
CA MET A 234 23.68 -6.34 1.12
C MET A 234 25.17 -6.64 0.96
N THR A 235 25.93 -5.64 0.58
CA THR A 235 27.39 -5.72 0.33
C THR A 235 28.13 -4.77 1.27
N ALA A 236 29.46 -4.86 1.34
CA ALA A 236 30.30 -3.98 2.16
C ALA A 236 30.08 -2.48 1.89
N SER A 237 29.60 -2.11 0.69
CA SER A 237 29.31 -0.73 0.31
C SER A 237 27.86 -0.31 0.54
N SER A 238 26.99 -1.22 1.01
CA SER A 238 25.60 -0.91 1.32
C SER A 238 25.50 0.01 2.54
N PRO A 239 24.77 1.12 2.50
CA PRO A 239 24.59 2.05 3.63
C PRO A 239 24.14 1.36 4.92
N SER A 240 23.26 0.38 4.82
CA SER A 240 22.78 -0.42 5.97
C SER A 240 23.87 -1.28 6.60
N VAL A 241 24.79 -1.82 5.82
CA VAL A 241 25.97 -2.56 6.34
C VAL A 241 26.97 -1.60 6.98
N ILE A 242 27.25 -0.47 6.35
CA ILE A 242 28.16 0.56 6.89
C ILE A 242 27.65 1.08 8.24
N SER A 243 26.32 1.20 8.42
CA SER A 243 25.68 1.61 9.66
C SER A 243 25.54 0.48 10.69
N GLY A 244 25.92 -0.76 10.35
CA GLY A 244 25.85 -1.92 11.25
C GLY A 244 24.42 -2.45 11.48
N ILE A 245 23.49 -2.14 10.60
CA ILE A 245 22.10 -2.62 10.68
C ILE A 245 21.93 -3.98 10.03
N TYR A 246 22.57 -4.17 8.87
CA TYR A 246 22.60 -5.44 8.15
C TYR A 246 24.02 -6.02 8.10
N THR A 247 24.08 -7.32 7.89
CA THR A 247 25.32 -8.09 7.76
C THR A 247 25.65 -8.26 6.28
N GLU A 248 26.89 -7.96 5.93
CA GLU A 248 27.40 -8.15 4.57
C GLU A 248 27.25 -9.60 4.09
N ASN A 249 26.74 -9.79 2.87
CA ASN A 249 26.52 -11.09 2.21
C ASN A 249 25.59 -12.08 2.94
N GLU A 250 24.91 -11.65 4.00
CA GLU A 250 23.97 -12.48 4.75
C GLU A 250 22.53 -11.92 4.68
N ASP A 251 22.38 -10.59 4.74
CA ASP A 251 21.09 -9.93 4.72
C ASP A 251 20.69 -9.43 3.33
N ASN A 252 19.40 -9.38 3.11
CA ASN A 252 18.78 -8.79 1.91
C ASN A 252 17.89 -7.62 2.30
N GLY A 253 17.77 -6.66 1.40
CA GLY A 253 16.93 -5.50 1.59
C GLY A 253 15.46 -5.84 1.85
N VAL A 254 14.87 -5.22 2.85
CA VAL A 254 13.44 -5.31 3.20
C VAL A 254 12.71 -4.11 2.60
N GLN A 255 11.44 -4.26 2.26
CA GLN A 255 10.72 -3.17 1.60
C GLN A 255 10.65 -1.91 2.46
N ILE A 256 10.30 -2.05 3.75
CA ILE A 256 10.43 -0.97 4.73
C ILE A 256 11.06 -1.52 6.01
N THR A 257 12.24 -1.03 6.37
CA THR A 257 12.92 -1.39 7.61
C THR A 257 13.07 -0.17 8.51
N THR A 258 12.76 -0.31 9.81
CA THR A 258 13.26 0.63 10.81
C THR A 258 14.51 0.04 11.47
N GLY A 259 15.57 0.85 11.56
CA GLY A 259 16.79 0.43 12.28
C GLY A 259 16.57 0.36 13.80
N PRO A 260 17.50 -0.29 14.54
CA PRO A 260 17.39 -0.43 16.00
C PRO A 260 17.45 0.91 16.74
N ASP A 261 18.02 1.95 16.13
CA ASP A 261 18.09 3.31 16.68
C ASP A 261 16.90 4.19 16.29
N PHE A 262 16.01 3.71 15.45
CA PHE A 262 14.82 4.47 15.09
C PHE A 262 13.94 4.70 16.33
N LYS A 263 13.65 5.98 16.62
CA LYS A 263 12.81 6.40 17.78
C LYS A 263 11.52 7.08 17.33
N GLY A 264 11.39 7.35 16.03
CA GLY A 264 10.31 8.12 15.43
C GLY A 264 9.00 7.36 15.29
N SER A 265 8.15 7.91 14.44
CA SER A 265 6.82 7.40 14.10
C SER A 265 6.78 6.94 12.64
N LEU A 266 6.28 5.74 12.41
CA LEU A 266 6.03 5.17 11.08
C LEU A 266 4.52 4.96 10.90
N VAL A 267 3.98 5.51 9.82
CA VAL A 267 2.62 5.22 9.36
C VAL A 267 2.68 4.60 7.97
N VAL A 268 2.10 3.42 7.83
CA VAL A 268 1.91 2.74 6.54
C VAL A 268 0.44 2.43 6.38
N GLU A 269 -0.20 3.11 5.44
CA GLU A 269 -1.66 3.08 5.26
C GLU A 269 -2.04 3.02 3.78
N ASN A 270 -3.01 2.17 3.45
CA ASN A 270 -3.54 2.02 2.08
C ASN A 270 -2.48 1.63 1.02
N CYS A 271 -1.41 0.95 1.44
CA CYS A 271 -0.30 0.59 0.57
C CYS A 271 -0.44 -0.84 0.02
N SER A 272 0.16 -1.06 -1.15
CA SER A 272 0.41 -2.39 -1.73
C SER A 272 1.90 -2.71 -1.62
N ILE A 273 2.25 -3.73 -0.82
CA ILE A 273 3.63 -4.12 -0.51
C ILE A 273 3.83 -5.55 -1.00
N ARG A 274 4.63 -5.74 -2.07
CA ARG A 274 4.62 -7.00 -2.82
C ARG A 274 5.95 -7.38 -3.43
N ASN A 275 6.08 -8.67 -3.75
CA ASN A 275 7.16 -9.20 -4.57
C ASN A 275 8.56 -8.81 -4.08
N GLY A 276 8.76 -8.74 -2.76
CA GLY A 276 10.07 -8.55 -2.16
C GLY A 276 10.76 -9.91 -1.92
N TYR A 277 12.09 -9.96 -1.95
CA TYR A 277 12.88 -11.15 -1.64
C TYR A 277 12.82 -11.52 -0.14
N ALA A 278 12.75 -10.51 0.72
CA ALA A 278 12.69 -10.62 2.17
C ALA A 278 11.30 -10.20 2.71
N ASP A 279 11.26 -9.69 3.94
CA ASP A 279 10.04 -9.22 4.60
C ASP A 279 9.43 -7.98 3.93
N GLY A 280 8.14 -7.76 4.11
CA GLY A 280 7.48 -6.53 3.70
C GLY A 280 7.85 -5.36 4.61
N ILE A 281 7.53 -5.48 5.90
CA ILE A 281 7.92 -4.49 6.92
C ILE A 281 8.69 -5.18 8.04
N TYR A 282 9.86 -4.65 8.38
CA TYR A 282 10.72 -5.14 9.46
C TYR A 282 11.00 -4.01 10.46
N MET A 283 10.36 -4.04 11.62
CA MET A 283 10.49 -3.00 12.62
C MET A 283 11.43 -3.40 13.74
N GLN A 284 12.52 -2.66 13.94
CA GLN A 284 13.49 -2.85 15.03
C GLN A 284 13.48 -1.70 16.04
N GLY A 285 12.69 -0.67 15.83
CA GLY A 285 12.56 0.48 16.72
C GLY A 285 11.38 1.36 16.35
N GLY A 286 11.03 2.29 17.24
CA GLY A 286 10.01 3.31 17.02
C GLY A 286 8.56 2.88 17.27
N LYS A 287 7.64 3.75 16.87
CA LYS A 287 6.19 3.52 16.95
C LYS A 287 5.63 3.32 15.55
N GLY A 288 4.69 2.37 15.40
CA GLY A 288 4.11 2.06 14.09
C GLY A 288 2.58 1.98 14.08
N ILE A 289 1.97 2.53 13.04
CA ILE A 289 0.59 2.23 12.65
C ILE A 289 0.65 1.65 11.24
N ILE A 290 0.27 0.37 11.10
CA ILE A 290 0.27 -0.38 9.85
C ILE A 290 -1.16 -0.84 9.60
N THR A 291 -1.87 -0.19 8.69
CA THR A 291 -3.31 -0.39 8.54
C THR A 291 -3.78 -0.27 7.09
N HIS A 292 -4.82 -1.05 6.73
CA HIS A 292 -5.46 -1.04 5.41
C HIS A 292 -4.49 -1.32 4.25
N ASN A 293 -3.42 -2.09 4.50
CA ASN A 293 -2.47 -2.46 3.46
C ASN A 293 -2.78 -3.84 2.88
N THR A 294 -2.35 -4.04 1.63
CA THR A 294 -2.32 -5.35 1.00
C THR A 294 -0.86 -5.78 0.83
N PHE A 295 -0.50 -6.87 1.50
CA PHE A 295 0.79 -7.54 1.34
C PHE A 295 0.58 -8.80 0.51
N TYR A 296 1.40 -9.03 -0.50
CA TYR A 296 1.30 -10.29 -1.23
C TYR A 296 2.62 -10.74 -1.84
N CYS A 297 2.80 -12.07 -1.79
CA CYS A 297 3.95 -12.74 -2.38
C CYS A 297 5.29 -12.22 -1.86
N ASN A 298 5.34 -11.79 -0.58
CA ASN A 298 6.58 -11.40 0.07
C ASN A 298 7.43 -12.63 0.39
N GLY A 299 8.72 -12.54 0.12
CA GLY A 299 9.72 -13.51 0.47
C GLY A 299 10.02 -14.57 -0.59
N ALA A 300 11.32 -14.84 -0.75
CA ALA A 300 11.87 -16.00 -1.42
C ALA A 300 12.54 -16.94 -0.41
N THR A 301 13.29 -16.41 0.57
CA THR A 301 13.93 -17.19 1.66
C THR A 301 13.36 -16.88 3.04
N GLY A 302 13.14 -15.61 3.38
CA GLY A 302 12.36 -15.11 4.50
C GLY A 302 10.92 -14.83 4.06
N GLY A 303 10.36 -13.71 4.48
CA GLY A 303 9.16 -13.15 3.90
C GLY A 303 7.93 -13.17 4.80
N GLU A 304 8.07 -12.60 5.97
CA GLU A 304 6.94 -12.12 6.76
C GLU A 304 6.33 -10.88 6.10
N ALA A 305 4.99 -10.74 6.14
CA ALA A 305 4.39 -9.48 5.72
C ALA A 305 4.76 -8.35 6.68
N VAL A 306 4.65 -8.58 8.01
CA VAL A 306 5.11 -7.66 9.05
C VAL A 306 5.88 -8.42 10.12
N ASN A 307 7.09 -7.98 10.39
CA ASN A 307 8.00 -8.54 11.38
C ASN A 307 8.37 -7.47 12.43
N VAL A 308 7.95 -7.70 13.67
CA VAL A 308 8.15 -6.78 14.80
C VAL A 308 9.26 -7.32 15.71
N LYS A 309 10.20 -6.47 16.11
CA LYS A 309 11.34 -6.78 16.97
C LYS A 309 11.37 -5.89 18.20
N ALA A 310 12.30 -6.20 19.13
CA ALA A 310 12.55 -5.39 20.33
C ALA A 310 12.67 -3.89 20.01
N GLY A 311 12.24 -3.04 20.94
CA GLY A 311 12.28 -1.58 20.82
C GLY A 311 11.10 -0.97 20.07
N THR A 312 10.11 -1.77 19.64
CA THR A 312 8.95 -1.26 18.90
C THR A 312 7.67 -1.25 19.71
N SER A 313 6.77 -0.33 19.37
CA SER A 313 5.36 -0.33 19.78
C SER A 313 4.50 -0.16 18.54
N THR A 314 3.68 -1.17 18.21
CA THR A 314 3.06 -1.23 16.88
C THR A 314 1.58 -1.62 16.94
N THR A 315 0.75 -0.97 16.13
CA THR A 315 -0.61 -1.41 15.81
C THR A 315 -0.63 -1.94 14.39
N VAL A 316 -1.13 -3.17 14.20
CA VAL A 316 -1.27 -3.81 12.89
C VAL A 316 -2.73 -4.23 12.72
N ALA A 317 -3.46 -3.54 11.86
CA ALA A 317 -4.90 -3.74 11.77
C ALA A 317 -5.44 -3.58 10.35
N TYR A 318 -6.50 -4.32 10.02
CA TYR A 318 -7.21 -4.23 8.73
C TYR A 318 -6.34 -4.46 7.50
N ASN A 319 -5.26 -5.24 7.63
CA ASN A 319 -4.42 -5.59 6.49
C ASN A 319 -4.85 -6.93 5.89
N VAL A 320 -4.66 -7.06 4.58
CA VAL A 320 -4.71 -8.33 3.85
C VAL A 320 -3.29 -8.78 3.58
N MET A 321 -2.99 -10.04 3.90
CA MET A 321 -1.68 -10.66 3.71
C MET A 321 -1.85 -11.95 2.94
N TYR A 322 -1.63 -11.90 1.62
CA TYR A 322 -1.79 -13.04 0.73
C TYR A 322 -0.45 -13.69 0.40
N SER A 323 -0.36 -14.99 0.62
CA SER A 323 0.80 -15.81 0.27
C SER A 323 2.15 -15.26 0.79
N PRO A 324 2.28 -14.84 2.07
CA PRO A 324 3.60 -14.60 2.63
C PRO A 324 4.40 -15.91 2.64
N ASN A 325 5.69 -15.84 2.31
CA ASN A 325 6.52 -17.04 2.21
C ASN A 325 6.73 -17.73 3.58
N THR A 326 6.67 -16.97 4.67
CA THR A 326 6.68 -17.49 6.05
C THR A 326 5.40 -17.08 6.76
N ASN A 327 5.43 -16.10 7.65
CA ASN A 327 4.26 -15.69 8.42
C ASN A 327 3.60 -14.43 7.83
N GLY A 328 2.32 -14.25 8.06
CA GLY A 328 1.70 -12.94 7.89
C GLY A 328 2.27 -11.97 8.92
N LEU A 329 2.19 -12.31 10.21
CA LEU A 329 2.77 -11.54 11.29
C LEU A 329 3.81 -12.34 12.06
N LYS A 330 4.98 -11.75 12.30
CA LYS A 330 5.93 -12.21 13.29
C LYS A 330 6.07 -11.16 14.39
N LEU A 331 5.57 -11.49 15.55
CA LEU A 331 5.51 -10.61 16.71
C LEU A 331 6.55 -11.12 17.72
N SER A 332 7.66 -10.38 17.90
CA SER A 332 8.83 -10.85 18.64
C SER A 332 9.55 -9.70 19.33
N SER A 333 10.09 -9.93 20.53
CA SER A 333 11.06 -9.03 21.13
C SER A 333 12.51 -9.51 20.92
N SER A 334 12.78 -10.26 19.83
CA SER A 334 14.16 -10.64 19.53
C SER A 334 15.04 -9.39 19.37
N GLY A 335 16.27 -9.45 19.92
CA GLY A 335 17.18 -8.31 20.05
C GLY A 335 17.03 -7.53 21.36
N GLN A 336 16.08 -7.85 22.23
CA GLN A 336 15.97 -7.23 23.57
C GLN A 336 17.17 -7.58 24.45
N ASP A 337 17.67 -8.80 24.32
CA ASP A 337 18.80 -9.28 25.13
C ASP A 337 20.16 -8.95 24.53
N ASP A 338 20.21 -8.76 23.20
CA ASP A 338 21.45 -8.59 22.44
C ASP A 338 21.91 -7.14 22.38
N THR A 339 20.98 -6.17 22.53
CA THR A 339 21.25 -4.75 22.37
C THR A 339 20.82 -3.97 23.60
N ALA A 340 21.77 -3.36 24.29
CA ALA A 340 21.49 -2.51 25.44
C ALA A 340 20.52 -1.37 25.08
N GLY A 341 19.48 -1.18 25.89
CA GLY A 341 18.48 -0.12 25.73
C GLY A 341 17.30 -0.44 24.79
N ARG A 342 17.29 -1.59 24.13
CA ARG A 342 16.09 -2.03 23.38
C ARG A 342 15.08 -2.61 24.36
N GLY A 343 13.92 -1.98 24.45
CA GLY A 343 12.83 -2.40 25.30
C GLY A 343 12.03 -3.59 24.74
N GLN A 344 11.19 -4.16 25.60
CA GLN A 344 10.19 -5.14 25.18
C GLN A 344 9.33 -4.59 24.03
N ALA A 345 9.17 -5.40 22.98
CA ALA A 345 8.23 -5.06 21.91
C ALA A 345 6.79 -5.17 22.40
N LYS A 346 5.93 -4.27 21.92
CA LYS A 346 4.49 -4.26 22.18
C LYS A 346 3.72 -4.22 20.87
N CYS A 347 2.69 -5.05 20.74
CA CYS A 347 1.87 -5.08 19.53
C CYS A 347 0.37 -5.29 19.84
N VAL A 348 -0.47 -4.50 19.18
CA VAL A 348 -1.92 -4.78 19.10
C VAL A 348 -2.23 -5.14 17.65
N ALA A 349 -2.58 -6.40 17.41
CA ALA A 349 -2.86 -6.94 16.06
C ALA A 349 -4.31 -7.43 15.97
N TYR A 350 -5.13 -6.79 15.14
CA TYR A 350 -6.55 -7.11 15.05
C TYR A 350 -7.13 -6.87 13.66
N ASN A 351 -8.22 -7.57 13.36
CA ASN A 351 -8.94 -7.44 12.10
C ASN A 351 -8.04 -7.55 10.85
N ASN A 352 -7.02 -8.43 10.87
CA ASN A 352 -6.21 -8.74 9.68
C ASN A 352 -6.73 -10.02 9.02
N THR A 353 -6.64 -10.09 7.69
CA THR A 353 -6.90 -11.30 6.90
C THR A 353 -5.57 -11.85 6.39
N ILE A 354 -5.22 -13.09 6.76
CA ILE A 354 -3.97 -13.75 6.37
C ILE A 354 -4.32 -15.03 5.64
N ILE A 355 -3.85 -15.17 4.40
CA ILE A 355 -4.26 -16.24 3.48
C ILE A 355 -3.04 -16.95 2.90
N ASN A 356 -3.07 -18.29 2.86
CA ASN A 356 -2.06 -19.14 2.23
C ASN A 356 -0.63 -18.88 2.73
N ALA A 357 -0.46 -18.62 4.01
CA ALA A 357 0.87 -18.40 4.58
C ALA A 357 1.71 -19.67 4.58
N GLY A 358 2.98 -19.57 4.18
CA GLY A 358 4.02 -20.59 4.29
C GLY A 358 4.02 -21.65 3.21
N TRP A 359 3.06 -21.68 2.27
CA TRP A 359 2.98 -22.74 1.28
C TRP A 359 4.12 -22.73 0.25
N ARG A 360 4.67 -21.57 -0.05
CA ARG A 360 5.82 -21.42 -0.96
C ARG A 360 7.16 -21.83 -0.36
N ARG A 361 7.21 -22.05 0.96
CA ARG A 361 8.44 -22.39 1.69
C ARG A 361 8.54 -23.88 1.99
N ASP A 362 9.74 -24.41 1.87
CA ASP A 362 10.04 -25.78 2.33
C ASP A 362 10.11 -25.90 3.85
N GLY A 363 9.75 -27.06 4.38
CA GLY A 363 9.86 -27.42 5.79
C GLY A 363 8.76 -26.86 6.70
N PHE A 364 9.03 -26.90 8.00
CA PHE A 364 8.11 -26.60 9.11
C PHE A 364 7.95 -25.10 9.42
N LYS A 365 7.97 -24.23 8.44
CA LYS A 365 7.83 -22.79 8.65
C LYS A 365 6.63 -22.26 7.89
N GLY A 366 6.08 -21.17 8.38
CA GLY A 366 5.01 -20.46 7.71
C GLY A 366 3.65 -20.71 8.32
N GLY A 367 3.44 -20.08 9.47
CA GLY A 367 2.12 -19.90 10.06
C GLY A 367 1.52 -18.56 9.66
N CYS A 368 0.31 -18.26 10.13
CA CYS A 368 -0.23 -16.92 9.90
C CYS A 368 0.35 -15.91 10.91
N ILE A 369 0.31 -16.21 12.20
CA ILE A 369 0.81 -15.31 13.25
C ILE A 369 1.74 -16.07 14.20
N TYR A 370 2.96 -15.57 14.35
CA TYR A 370 3.97 -16.11 15.26
C TYR A 370 4.26 -15.10 16.38
N VAL A 371 4.17 -15.55 17.66
CA VAL A 371 4.33 -14.69 18.84
C VAL A 371 5.39 -15.28 19.76
N GLU A 372 6.50 -14.56 20.00
CA GLU A 372 7.66 -15.12 20.71
C GLU A 372 8.53 -14.07 21.43
N LYS A 373 9.57 -14.55 22.12
CA LYS A 373 10.69 -13.73 22.62
C LYS A 373 10.24 -12.58 23.51
N ASN A 374 9.41 -12.86 24.50
CA ASN A 374 8.96 -11.87 25.48
C ASN A 374 8.19 -10.66 24.91
N ILE A 375 7.58 -10.76 23.72
CA ILE A 375 6.69 -9.69 23.25
C ILE A 375 5.43 -9.62 24.10
N LEU A 376 4.95 -8.42 24.37
CA LEU A 376 3.62 -8.18 24.93
C LEU A 376 2.65 -7.89 23.78
N ALA A 377 1.74 -8.82 23.50
CA ALA A 377 0.87 -8.74 22.34
C ALA A 377 -0.61 -9.00 22.67
N ASN A 378 -1.51 -8.16 22.14
CA ASN A 378 -2.93 -8.45 22.04
C ASN A 378 -3.27 -8.79 20.60
N VAL A 379 -3.81 -10.00 20.36
CA VAL A 379 -4.07 -10.55 19.02
C VAL A 379 -5.49 -11.08 18.96
N PHE A 380 -6.38 -10.39 18.21
CA PHE A 380 -7.81 -10.73 18.20
C PHE A 380 -8.50 -10.31 16.89
N ASN A 381 -9.66 -10.88 16.60
CA ASN A 381 -10.46 -10.64 15.40
C ASN A 381 -9.73 -10.89 14.06
N ASN A 382 -8.58 -11.56 14.07
CA ASN A 382 -7.88 -11.89 12.84
C ASN A 382 -8.55 -13.09 12.17
N LEU A 383 -8.57 -13.08 10.83
CA LEU A 383 -9.03 -14.17 9.98
C LEU A 383 -7.80 -14.84 9.36
N MET A 384 -7.54 -16.08 9.74
CA MET A 384 -6.42 -16.88 9.24
C MET A 384 -6.94 -18.02 8.38
N VAL A 385 -6.53 -18.01 7.12
CA VAL A 385 -7.07 -18.92 6.09
C VAL A 385 -5.97 -19.77 5.50
N ASN A 386 -6.18 -21.08 5.55
CA ASN A 386 -5.39 -22.05 4.80
C ASN A 386 -3.87 -21.93 5.04
N CYS A 387 -3.45 -21.89 6.30
CA CYS A 387 -2.05 -21.93 6.68
C CYS A 387 -1.42 -23.31 6.41
N LYS A 388 -0.17 -23.31 5.94
CA LYS A 388 0.60 -24.56 5.78
C LYS A 388 0.95 -25.19 7.12
N PHE A 389 1.35 -24.37 8.09
CA PHE A 389 1.85 -24.82 9.37
C PHE A 389 1.47 -23.87 10.49
N ARG A 390 0.67 -24.32 11.45
CA ARG A 390 0.23 -23.56 12.64
C ARG A 390 -0.24 -22.14 12.34
N ALA A 391 -1.52 -21.95 12.23
CA ALA A 391 -2.10 -20.62 11.97
C ALA A 391 -1.71 -19.60 13.05
N MET A 392 -1.69 -20.02 14.31
CA MET A 392 -1.19 -19.26 15.44
C MET A 392 -0.09 -20.04 16.16
N THR A 393 1.00 -19.38 16.50
CA THR A 393 2.10 -19.99 17.24
C THR A 393 2.50 -19.07 18.40
N PRO A 394 1.73 -19.05 19.48
CA PRO A 394 2.19 -18.42 20.71
C PRO A 394 3.26 -19.31 21.35
N ASN A 395 4.50 -18.83 21.35
CA ASN A 395 5.55 -19.53 22.05
C ASN A 395 5.55 -19.08 23.52
N TRP A 396 4.80 -19.78 24.35
CA TRP A 396 4.72 -19.41 25.77
C TRP A 396 5.98 -19.76 26.55
N GLY A 397 6.78 -20.73 26.11
CA GLY A 397 7.94 -21.20 26.85
C GLY A 397 7.61 -21.59 28.29
N ASN A 398 8.61 -22.00 29.08
CA ASN A 398 8.42 -22.07 30.53
C ASN A 398 8.36 -20.64 31.10
N PRO A 399 7.50 -20.35 32.08
CA PRO A 399 7.50 -19.06 32.78
C PRO A 399 8.92 -18.67 33.21
N GLY A 400 9.39 -17.52 32.75
CA GLY A 400 10.76 -17.05 33.04
C GLY A 400 11.83 -17.42 32.02
N ILE A 401 11.49 -18.15 30.94
CA ILE A 401 12.40 -18.34 29.81
C ILE A 401 12.16 -17.22 28.78
N LYS A 402 13.25 -16.59 28.34
CA LYS A 402 13.27 -15.46 27.41
C LYS A 402 12.67 -15.73 26.01
N ASP A 403 12.40 -16.97 25.65
CA ASP A 403 11.92 -17.38 24.35
C ASP A 403 10.39 -17.38 24.22
N GLY A 404 9.65 -17.44 25.33
CA GLY A 404 8.20 -17.36 25.36
C GLY A 404 7.69 -15.93 25.18
N CYS A 405 6.45 -15.75 24.76
CA CYS A 405 5.81 -14.44 24.79
C CYS A 405 5.48 -14.02 26.23
N ASP A 406 5.26 -12.72 26.46
CA ASP A 406 4.87 -12.22 27.79
C ASP A 406 3.53 -12.83 28.22
N LEU A 407 3.44 -13.32 29.46
CA LEU A 407 2.25 -13.98 30.00
C LEU A 407 1.02 -13.06 30.13
N ASN A 408 1.22 -11.74 30.05
CA ASN A 408 0.12 -10.78 29.99
C ASN A 408 -0.41 -10.56 28.56
N SER A 409 0.19 -11.20 27.57
CA SER A 409 -0.32 -11.19 26.21
C SER A 409 -1.72 -11.83 26.16
N LYS A 410 -2.59 -11.28 25.33
CA LYS A 410 -3.95 -11.78 25.14
C LYS A 410 -4.15 -12.20 23.69
N ILE A 411 -4.30 -13.50 23.47
CA ILE A 411 -4.48 -14.11 22.17
C ILE A 411 -5.82 -14.85 22.20
N ASP A 412 -6.87 -14.22 21.65
CA ASP A 412 -8.22 -14.78 21.70
C ASP A 412 -9.12 -14.14 20.63
N TYR A 413 -10.32 -14.65 20.46
CA TYR A 413 -11.30 -14.13 19.49
C TYR A 413 -10.77 -14.08 18.06
N ASN A 414 -9.97 -15.06 17.63
CA ASN A 414 -9.50 -15.18 16.25
C ASN A 414 -10.31 -16.23 15.49
N CYS A 415 -10.27 -16.20 14.16
CA CYS A 415 -10.92 -17.19 13.31
C CYS A 415 -9.88 -17.92 12.47
N TYR A 416 -9.87 -19.25 12.59
CA TYR A 416 -8.94 -20.16 11.91
C TYR A 416 -9.72 -21.02 10.92
N ILE A 417 -9.49 -20.85 9.62
CA ILE A 417 -10.15 -21.60 8.55
C ILE A 417 -9.15 -22.48 7.83
N SER A 418 -9.53 -23.70 7.58
CA SER A 418 -8.79 -24.59 6.69
C SER A 418 -9.30 -24.48 5.25
N GLY A 419 -8.41 -24.65 4.28
CA GLY A 419 -8.76 -24.92 2.90
C GLY A 419 -9.07 -26.40 2.66
N SER A 420 -9.20 -26.78 1.40
CA SER A 420 -9.42 -28.17 0.95
C SER A 420 -8.14 -29.02 0.93
N VAL A 421 -6.97 -28.38 0.96
CA VAL A 421 -5.67 -29.08 0.89
C VAL A 421 -5.18 -29.42 2.29
N GLU A 422 -4.87 -30.69 2.49
CA GLU A 422 -4.30 -31.17 3.75
C GLU A 422 -2.85 -30.67 3.93
N SER A 423 -2.54 -30.11 5.11
CA SER A 423 -1.17 -29.76 5.43
C SER A 423 -0.28 -31.01 5.53
N PRO A 424 0.93 -30.99 4.94
CA PRO A 424 1.87 -32.11 5.04
C PRO A 424 2.48 -32.29 6.44
N PHE A 425 2.25 -31.33 7.36
CA PHE A 425 2.87 -31.30 8.67
C PHE A 425 1.87 -31.53 9.81
N ALA A 426 2.35 -32.14 10.90
CA ALA A 426 1.63 -32.13 12.17
C ALA A 426 1.50 -30.68 12.66
N GLN A 427 0.32 -30.29 13.08
CA GLN A 427 0.04 -28.93 13.51
C GLN A 427 0.38 -28.68 14.98
N ASP A 428 0.49 -29.73 15.77
CA ASP A 428 1.08 -29.67 17.10
C ASP A 428 2.61 -29.66 17.01
N LYS A 429 3.24 -29.16 18.01
CA LYS A 429 4.69 -28.96 18.04
C LYS A 429 5.46 -30.28 18.15
N GLU A 430 4.87 -31.26 18.84
CA GLU A 430 5.66 -32.29 19.48
C GLU A 430 5.80 -33.54 18.62
N GLU A 431 6.90 -34.25 18.81
CA GLU A 431 7.12 -35.57 18.25
C GLU A 431 6.01 -36.52 18.71
N GLY A 432 5.20 -36.95 17.74
CA GLY A 432 4.07 -37.85 18.01
C GLY A 432 2.74 -37.17 18.33
N GLY A 433 2.66 -35.85 18.21
CA GLY A 433 1.40 -35.14 18.33
C GLY A 433 0.32 -35.55 17.31
N VAL A 434 -0.91 -35.22 17.61
CA VAL A 434 -2.03 -35.52 16.73
C VAL A 434 -1.99 -34.59 15.51
N LYS A 435 -1.87 -35.17 14.33
CA LYS A 435 -1.99 -34.42 13.09
C LYS A 435 -3.40 -33.86 12.96
N THR A 436 -3.52 -32.55 12.99
CA THR A 436 -4.76 -31.82 12.71
C THR A 436 -4.62 -31.08 11.38
N PRO A 437 -4.73 -31.79 10.24
CA PRO A 437 -4.23 -31.33 8.95
C PRO A 437 -4.92 -30.08 8.41
N PHE A 438 -6.09 -29.78 8.96
CA PHE A 438 -6.90 -28.67 8.46
C PHE A 438 -7.05 -27.53 9.45
N ALA A 439 -6.76 -27.74 10.72
CA ALA A 439 -6.99 -26.69 11.73
C ALA A 439 -5.85 -25.67 11.83
N GLY A 440 -4.64 -26.03 11.46
CA GLY A 440 -3.49 -25.12 11.52
C GLY A 440 -3.11 -24.64 12.93
N TYR A 441 -3.71 -25.20 13.97
CA TYR A 441 -3.51 -24.79 15.36
C TYR A 441 -3.61 -25.98 16.30
N ASN A 442 -2.67 -26.07 17.24
CA ASN A 442 -2.69 -27.10 18.28
C ASN A 442 -3.14 -26.54 19.62
N MET A 443 -4.35 -26.86 20.01
CA MET A 443 -4.91 -26.49 21.31
C MET A 443 -4.45 -27.42 22.46
N ALA A 444 -3.85 -28.55 22.14
CA ALA A 444 -3.48 -29.57 23.15
C ALA A 444 -2.07 -29.40 23.68
N HIS A 445 -1.34 -28.32 23.31
CA HIS A 445 0.04 -28.14 23.77
C HIS A 445 0.06 -27.79 25.26
N GLU A 446 0.81 -28.56 26.05
CA GLU A 446 0.90 -28.41 27.52
C GLU A 446 1.36 -27.02 28.01
N ASN A 447 2.02 -26.24 27.14
CA ASN A 447 2.50 -24.89 27.42
C ASN A 447 1.48 -23.80 27.01
N TYR A 448 0.30 -24.15 26.50
CA TYR A 448 -0.76 -23.19 26.24
C TYR A 448 -1.62 -23.02 27.48
N TYR A 449 -1.75 -21.77 27.90
CA TYR A 449 -2.60 -21.43 29.02
C TYR A 449 -4.07 -21.43 28.60
N ASP A 450 -4.97 -21.81 29.51
CA ASP A 450 -6.42 -21.88 29.29
C ASP A 450 -7.06 -20.57 28.78
N ALA A 451 -6.33 -19.45 28.91
CA ALA A 451 -6.78 -18.15 28.46
C ALA A 451 -6.50 -17.86 26.97
N VAL A 452 -5.77 -18.74 26.29
CA VAL A 452 -5.46 -18.57 24.86
C VAL A 452 -6.54 -19.21 24.03
N ASP A 453 -7.07 -18.45 23.05
CA ASP A 453 -8.09 -18.92 22.11
C ASP A 453 -9.35 -19.55 22.75
N ALA A 454 -9.69 -19.13 23.96
CA ALA A 454 -10.86 -19.64 24.68
C ALA A 454 -12.19 -19.34 23.93
N HIS A 455 -12.22 -18.25 23.16
CA HIS A 455 -13.38 -17.80 22.40
C HIS A 455 -13.13 -17.77 20.88
N SER A 456 -11.96 -18.24 20.44
CA SER A 456 -11.64 -18.29 19.01
C SER A 456 -12.45 -19.34 18.27
N VAL A 457 -12.73 -19.07 17.00
CA VAL A 457 -13.45 -19.97 16.11
C VAL A 457 -12.42 -20.77 15.33
N ILE A 458 -12.38 -22.09 15.49
CA ILE A 458 -11.30 -22.95 14.96
C ILE A 458 -11.90 -24.08 14.13
N ALA A 459 -11.55 -24.12 12.84
CA ALA A 459 -11.91 -25.24 11.96
C ALA A 459 -11.18 -26.52 12.40
N LYS A 460 -11.91 -27.63 12.40
CA LYS A 460 -11.41 -28.97 12.80
C LYS A 460 -11.25 -29.91 11.61
N ALA A 461 -11.80 -29.56 10.46
CA ALA A 461 -11.75 -30.31 9.22
C ALA A 461 -11.71 -29.37 8.01
N ALA A 462 -11.45 -29.92 6.84
CA ALA A 462 -11.49 -29.17 5.57
C ALA A 462 -12.88 -28.53 5.39
N ASN A 463 -12.87 -27.21 5.12
CA ASN A 463 -14.09 -26.42 4.89
C ASN A 463 -15.16 -26.53 6.00
N ASP A 464 -14.76 -26.87 7.23
CA ASP A 464 -15.64 -26.98 8.40
C ASP A 464 -16.33 -25.64 8.70
N ILE A 465 -15.61 -24.54 8.50
CA ILE A 465 -16.13 -23.19 8.62
C ILE A 465 -16.19 -22.57 7.23
N ASN A 466 -17.41 -22.35 6.75
CA ASN A 466 -17.62 -21.83 5.40
C ASN A 466 -17.62 -20.30 5.39
N ILE A 467 -16.44 -19.69 5.33
CA ILE A 467 -16.27 -18.28 4.95
C ILE A 467 -15.88 -18.22 3.49
N GLN A 468 -16.64 -17.49 2.69
CA GLN A 468 -16.33 -17.23 1.29
C GLN A 468 -16.03 -15.73 1.11
N PHE A 469 -15.03 -15.43 0.32
CA PHE A 469 -14.77 -14.07 -0.10
C PHE A 469 -15.63 -13.70 -1.31
N VAL A 470 -15.92 -12.42 -1.49
CA VAL A 470 -16.78 -11.92 -2.57
C VAL A 470 -16.15 -12.18 -3.95
N GLY A 471 -14.85 -11.99 -4.08
CA GLY A 471 -14.14 -12.12 -5.35
C GLY A 471 -12.83 -12.92 -5.28
N PHE A 472 -12.72 -13.85 -4.33
CA PHE A 472 -11.52 -14.66 -4.17
C PHE A 472 -11.89 -16.05 -3.63
N ASP A 473 -11.33 -17.11 -4.24
CA ASP A 473 -11.51 -18.49 -3.77
C ASP A 473 -10.16 -19.14 -3.47
N TYR A 474 -9.82 -19.25 -2.19
CA TYR A 474 -8.57 -19.83 -1.71
C TYR A 474 -8.42 -21.33 -1.99
N ASN A 475 -9.48 -22.02 -2.40
CA ASN A 475 -9.44 -23.43 -2.79
C ASN A 475 -9.08 -23.65 -4.27
N THR A 476 -9.26 -22.62 -5.12
CA THR A 476 -8.98 -22.71 -6.56
C THR A 476 -7.66 -22.05 -6.96
N VAL A 477 -7.18 -21.12 -6.17
CA VAL A 477 -5.87 -20.49 -6.38
C VAL A 477 -4.77 -21.45 -5.93
N GLY A 478 -3.75 -21.67 -6.75
CA GLY A 478 -2.61 -22.52 -6.39
C GLY A 478 -1.91 -22.01 -5.12
N LEU A 479 -1.53 -22.95 -4.24
CA LEU A 479 -0.92 -22.60 -2.95
C LEU A 479 0.47 -21.97 -3.09
N ASP A 480 1.15 -22.26 -4.18
CA ASP A 480 2.45 -21.71 -4.59
C ASP A 480 2.32 -20.48 -5.50
N ASN A 481 1.10 -19.99 -5.70
CA ASN A 481 0.84 -18.85 -6.58
C ASN A 481 1.57 -17.60 -6.12
N VAL A 482 2.27 -16.96 -7.05
CA VAL A 482 3.04 -15.71 -6.87
C VAL A 482 2.46 -14.52 -7.63
N THR A 483 1.32 -14.70 -8.27
CA THR A 483 0.60 -13.64 -8.95
C THR A 483 -0.54 -13.13 -8.08
N PHE A 484 -0.78 -11.85 -8.14
CA PHE A 484 -1.90 -11.20 -7.48
C PHE A 484 -2.81 -10.59 -8.56
N ASP A 485 -4.09 -10.92 -8.49
CA ASP A 485 -5.09 -10.31 -9.34
C ASP A 485 -5.70 -9.10 -8.61
N PRO A 486 -5.54 -7.88 -9.10
CA PRO A 486 -6.07 -6.68 -8.46
C PRO A 486 -7.62 -6.65 -8.40
N SER A 487 -8.30 -7.53 -9.15
CA SER A 487 -9.75 -7.69 -9.08
C SER A 487 -10.22 -8.51 -7.86
N TRP A 488 -9.33 -9.19 -7.15
CA TRP A 488 -9.69 -9.96 -5.97
C TRP A 488 -10.29 -9.08 -4.88
N ASN A 489 -11.41 -9.54 -4.36
CA ASN A 489 -12.13 -8.88 -3.28
C ASN A 489 -12.19 -9.80 -2.06
N PHE A 490 -11.49 -9.41 -1.02
CA PHE A 490 -11.38 -10.14 0.25
C PHE A 490 -12.46 -9.78 1.28
N ALA A 491 -13.49 -9.02 0.89
CA ALA A 491 -14.68 -8.88 1.70
C ALA A 491 -15.40 -10.24 1.80
N VAL A 492 -15.94 -10.56 2.97
CA VAL A 492 -16.59 -11.85 3.20
C VAL A 492 -18.06 -11.80 2.81
N THR A 493 -18.59 -12.89 2.24
CA THR A 493 -20.01 -13.00 1.86
C THR A 493 -20.91 -13.31 3.05
N SER A 494 -20.36 -13.93 4.08
CA SER A 494 -21.06 -14.27 5.33
C SER A 494 -20.14 -14.07 6.52
N MET A 495 -20.71 -13.63 7.64
CA MET A 495 -20.01 -13.52 8.90
C MET A 495 -20.15 -14.79 9.73
N VAL A 496 -19.09 -15.13 10.44
CA VAL A 496 -19.11 -16.13 11.52
C VAL A 496 -19.14 -15.37 12.84
N ASP A 497 -19.99 -15.78 13.75
CA ASP A 497 -20.07 -15.22 15.10
C ASP A 497 -18.82 -15.60 15.91
N GLY A 498 -18.45 -14.74 16.87
CA GLY A 498 -17.33 -14.99 17.77
C GLY A 498 -16.31 -13.84 17.85
N ALA A 499 -16.38 -12.85 16.96
CA ALA A 499 -15.55 -11.65 17.05
C ALA A 499 -15.97 -10.75 18.23
N THR A 500 -15.01 -10.00 18.77
CA THR A 500 -15.21 -9.06 19.89
C THR A 500 -15.21 -7.60 19.42
N ASP A 501 -15.76 -6.72 20.22
CA ASP A 501 -15.60 -5.26 20.06
C ASP A 501 -14.22 -4.75 20.52
N GLY A 502 -13.35 -5.65 20.96
CA GLY A 502 -12.00 -5.33 21.42
C GLY A 502 -11.92 -4.71 22.81
N SER A 503 -13.02 -4.66 23.55
CA SER A 503 -13.04 -4.12 24.90
C SER A 503 -12.04 -4.86 25.82
N GLY A 504 -11.10 -4.11 26.41
CA GLY A 504 -10.01 -4.65 27.22
C GLY A 504 -8.86 -5.34 26.44
N LEU A 505 -8.92 -5.33 25.10
CA LEU A 505 -7.87 -5.88 24.21
C LEU A 505 -7.23 -4.82 23.31
N PHE A 506 -7.91 -3.70 23.07
CA PHE A 506 -7.51 -2.70 22.09
C PHE A 506 -6.29 -1.88 22.51
N THR A 507 -5.96 -1.82 23.79
CA THR A 507 -4.83 -1.02 24.28
C THR A 507 -3.89 -1.86 25.13
N LEU A 508 -2.62 -1.50 25.08
CA LEU A 508 -1.57 -1.96 25.97
C LEU A 508 -1.01 -0.77 26.74
N SER A 509 -0.40 -1.03 27.90
CA SER A 509 0.29 0.00 28.66
C SER A 509 1.36 0.69 27.81
N ASP A 510 1.49 2.00 27.94
CA ASP A 510 2.43 2.87 27.21
C ASP A 510 2.24 2.88 25.67
N MET A 511 1.05 2.51 25.19
CA MET A 511 0.65 2.62 23.78
C MET A 511 -0.56 3.56 23.60
N ASP A 512 -0.52 4.73 24.24
CA ASP A 512 -1.62 5.71 24.18
C ASP A 512 -1.95 6.12 22.74
N PHE A 513 -0.95 6.07 21.84
CA PHE A 513 -1.14 6.40 20.43
C PHE A 513 -2.12 5.48 19.69
N VAL A 514 -2.41 4.29 20.19
CA VAL A 514 -3.43 3.41 19.60
C VAL A 514 -4.78 4.12 19.59
N ASN A 515 -5.09 4.86 20.66
CA ASN A 515 -6.32 5.66 20.76
C ASN A 515 -6.14 7.10 20.25
N ALA A 516 -5.02 7.74 20.58
CA ALA A 516 -4.77 9.13 20.22
C ALA A 516 -4.37 9.30 18.74
N GLY A 517 -3.74 8.30 18.16
CA GLY A 517 -3.07 8.37 16.85
C GLY A 517 -1.64 8.85 16.95
N LEU A 518 -0.93 8.78 15.84
CA LEU A 518 0.39 9.37 15.63
C LEU A 518 0.24 10.64 14.77
N THR A 519 0.86 11.73 15.20
CA THR A 519 0.94 12.93 14.36
C THR A 519 2.12 12.77 13.42
N VAL A 520 1.88 12.83 12.11
CA VAL A 520 2.90 12.74 11.06
C VAL A 520 2.55 13.75 9.96
N GLY A 521 3.50 14.59 9.57
CA GLY A 521 3.25 15.67 8.60
C GLY A 521 2.19 16.68 9.07
N GLY A 522 2.04 16.87 10.39
CA GLY A 522 1.02 17.75 10.97
C GLY A 522 -0.42 17.19 10.95
N LYS A 523 -0.62 15.95 10.50
CA LYS A 523 -1.91 15.24 10.46
C LYS A 523 -1.89 14.07 11.43
N VAL A 524 -3.02 13.83 12.11
CA VAL A 524 -3.17 12.67 13.00
C VAL A 524 -3.63 11.45 12.20
N TYR A 525 -2.83 10.39 12.25
CA TYR A 525 -3.13 9.07 11.69
C TYR A 525 -3.50 8.12 12.81
N LYS A 526 -4.53 7.33 12.60
CA LYS A 526 -5.05 6.43 13.61
C LYS A 526 -5.62 5.18 12.94
N ALA A 527 -5.27 4.01 13.48
CA ALA A 527 -5.93 2.79 13.08
C ALA A 527 -7.43 2.85 13.46
N GLU A 528 -8.29 2.33 12.60
CA GLU A 528 -9.72 2.20 12.89
C GLU A 528 -9.92 1.36 14.15
N ALA A 529 -10.91 1.71 14.97
CA ALA A 529 -11.23 0.94 16.15
C ALA A 529 -11.68 -0.49 15.77
N PRO A 530 -11.43 -1.50 16.64
CA PRO A 530 -11.81 -2.87 16.34
C PRO A 530 -13.29 -2.99 16.01
N GLN A 531 -13.58 -3.72 14.93
CA GLN A 531 -14.93 -4.01 14.50
C GLN A 531 -15.28 -5.45 14.87
N LYS A 532 -16.55 -5.69 15.22
CA LYS A 532 -17.04 -7.00 15.65
C LYS A 532 -17.26 -7.94 14.46
N PHE A 533 -16.19 -8.17 13.71
CA PHE A 533 -16.10 -9.18 12.65
C PHE A 533 -14.67 -9.69 12.55
N PHE A 534 -14.45 -10.83 11.91
CA PHE A 534 -13.11 -11.36 11.63
C PHE A 534 -12.56 -10.82 10.31
N GLY A 535 -11.25 -10.52 10.31
CA GLY A 535 -10.54 -10.11 9.11
C GLY A 535 -10.57 -8.60 8.80
N ALA A 536 -9.96 -8.23 7.67
CA ALA A 536 -9.76 -6.84 7.26
C ALA A 536 -11.05 -6.16 6.77
N TYR A 537 -11.93 -6.94 6.16
CA TYR A 537 -13.18 -6.44 5.58
C TYR A 537 -14.37 -7.14 6.21
N GLY A 538 -15.32 -6.36 6.69
CA GLY A 538 -16.63 -6.86 7.06
C GLY A 538 -17.45 -7.34 5.85
N LYS A 539 -18.73 -7.61 6.08
CA LYS A 539 -19.70 -8.00 5.05
C LYS A 539 -20.12 -6.79 4.22
#